data_78a7dadf07d3134265d39261a06d8708
#
_entry.id   78a7dadf07d3134265d39261a06d8708
#
_cell.length_a   1.000
_cell.length_b   1.000
_cell.length_c   1.000
_cell.angle_alpha   90.00
_cell.angle_beta   90.00
_cell.angle_gamma   90.00
#
_symmetry.space_group_name_H-M   'P 1'
#
loop_
_entity.id
_entity.type
_entity.pdbx_description
1 polymer ?
#
loop_
_entity_poly.entity_id
_entity_poly.type
_entity_poly.pdbx_seq_one_letter_code
_entity_poly.pdbx_strand_id
1 'polypeptide(L)'
;VVSSVPSRTSQVRGEDSLDLESLLLWANENGVGLIGPLDLLQFQGGASNLTYLVTDSVGVSYVLRKPPHGVKAASAHDMGRETRVLSALGPILDSAPNVIAQCENNEVLGTPFYLMEYIQGHILSTSIPAELSTNEDAVRSLCESMVDALAQLHQVNVSEAGLADLDRGDGYVSRQISGWSKRYRDSRTEDVPDAEILMSWLEKNQPQDVEHVLIHGDWRFDNLVLDSRGSLIGILDWEMSTIGDPCMDLGAALAYWVQADDDPEYLSVRMQPTDTPGMLTRSEVVERYGVAMGGVVRQSLKEHWDFYEIYGIFRLAVIIQQIWARYQSGATTNPRFSGFGQVV
;
A
#
# COMPACT_ATOMS: atom_id res chain seq x y z
N VAL A 1 28.52 -4.89 17.31
CA VAL A 1 27.75 -4.63 16.10
C VAL A 1 26.75 -3.54 16.47
N VAL A 2 26.94 -2.32 15.98
CA VAL A 2 25.96 -1.23 16.19
C VAL A 2 24.77 -1.58 15.33
N SER A 3 23.68 -2.03 15.96
CA SER A 3 22.39 -2.22 15.29
C SER A 3 21.92 -0.84 14.85
N SER A 4 21.99 -0.56 13.56
CA SER A 4 21.35 0.65 12.99
C SER A 4 19.86 0.51 13.21
N VAL A 5 19.26 1.51 13.88
CA VAL A 5 17.80 1.59 14.05
C VAL A 5 17.17 1.51 12.65
N PRO A 6 16.20 0.60 12.42
CA PRO A 6 15.59 0.46 11.10
C PRO A 6 15.02 1.79 10.62
N SER A 7 15.18 2.08 9.34
CA SER A 7 14.63 3.30 8.75
C SER A 7 13.13 3.40 9.00
N ARG A 8 12.63 4.62 9.26
CA ARG A 8 11.20 4.93 9.54
C ARG A 8 10.66 4.42 10.88
N THR A 9 11.51 4.01 11.84
CA THR A 9 11.07 3.71 13.20
C THR A 9 11.41 4.83 14.18
N SER A 10 10.68 4.91 15.27
CA SER A 10 10.90 5.83 16.40
C SER A 10 10.54 5.14 17.71
N GLN A 11 10.84 5.81 18.81
CA GLN A 11 10.33 5.39 20.12
C GLN A 11 8.79 5.37 20.10
N VAL A 12 8.20 4.39 20.78
CA VAL A 12 6.75 4.25 20.89
C VAL A 12 6.17 5.45 21.64
N ARG A 13 5.09 6.01 21.12
CA ARG A 13 4.35 7.07 21.79
C ARG A 13 3.69 6.53 23.06
N GLY A 14 3.62 7.31 24.13
CA GLY A 14 3.08 6.86 25.41
C GLY A 14 1.66 6.28 25.32
N GLU A 15 0.82 6.89 24.47
CA GLU A 15 -0.56 6.45 24.19
C GLU A 15 -0.65 5.14 23.39
N ASP A 16 0.42 4.75 22.69
CA ASP A 16 0.49 3.55 21.85
C ASP A 16 1.36 2.45 22.50
N SER A 17 1.71 2.59 23.77
CA SER A 17 2.50 1.59 24.51
C SER A 17 1.77 0.25 24.56
N LEU A 18 2.54 -0.85 24.53
CA LEU A 18 2.04 -2.21 24.60
C LEU A 18 2.47 -2.89 25.91
N ASP A 19 1.65 -3.79 26.41
CA ASP A 19 2.04 -4.72 27.49
C ASP A 19 2.95 -5.82 26.90
N LEU A 20 4.27 -5.63 27.03
CA LEU A 20 5.27 -6.53 26.49
C LEU A 20 5.34 -7.87 27.24
N GLU A 21 4.93 -7.93 28.50
CA GLU A 21 4.89 -9.18 29.27
C GLU A 21 3.74 -10.05 28.76
N SER A 22 2.54 -9.47 28.60
CA SER A 22 1.38 -10.17 28.02
C SER A 22 1.65 -10.62 26.58
N LEU A 23 2.32 -9.78 25.78
CA LEU A 23 2.72 -10.13 24.42
C LEU A 23 3.68 -11.32 24.40
N LEU A 24 4.71 -11.31 25.24
CA LEU A 24 5.71 -12.37 25.33
C LEU A 24 5.09 -13.71 25.74
N LEU A 25 4.21 -13.69 26.76
CA LEU A 25 3.50 -14.88 27.21
C LEU A 25 2.64 -15.46 26.09
N TRP A 26 1.78 -14.64 25.48
CA TRP A 26 0.93 -15.05 24.38
C TRP A 26 1.73 -15.60 23.20
N ALA A 27 2.81 -14.92 22.79
CA ALA A 27 3.64 -15.34 21.67
C ALA A 27 4.24 -16.74 21.90
N ASN A 28 4.73 -17.00 23.11
CA ASN A 28 5.30 -18.30 23.46
C ASN A 28 4.25 -19.41 23.56
N GLU A 29 3.06 -19.12 24.08
CA GLU A 29 1.93 -20.07 24.09
C GLU A 29 1.47 -20.42 22.66
N ASN A 30 1.68 -19.53 21.69
CA ASN A 30 1.32 -19.72 20.27
C ASN A 30 2.53 -20.15 19.40
N GLY A 31 3.64 -20.57 20.01
CA GLY A 31 4.77 -21.19 19.32
C GLY A 31 5.70 -20.22 18.58
N VAL A 32 5.61 -18.91 18.84
CA VAL A 32 6.48 -17.90 18.20
C VAL A 32 7.91 -17.95 18.74
N GLY A 33 8.10 -18.40 20.00
CA GLY A 33 9.42 -18.67 20.58
C GLY A 33 10.24 -17.39 20.88
N LEU A 34 9.62 -16.27 21.19
CA LEU A 34 10.30 -15.03 21.58
C LEU A 34 11.00 -15.18 22.94
N ILE A 35 12.17 -14.56 23.06
CA ILE A 35 12.98 -14.57 24.27
C ILE A 35 13.04 -13.16 24.88
N GLY A 36 12.47 -12.98 26.06
CA GLY A 36 12.47 -11.68 26.75
C GLY A 36 13.86 -11.25 27.25
N PRO A 37 14.04 -9.96 27.56
CA PRO A 37 13.08 -8.88 27.37
C PRO A 37 12.89 -8.50 25.91
N LEU A 38 11.71 -7.93 25.58
CA LEU A 38 11.40 -7.44 24.24
C LEU A 38 11.71 -5.94 24.13
N ASP A 39 12.32 -5.55 23.01
CA ASP A 39 12.44 -4.16 22.59
C ASP A 39 11.33 -3.83 21.59
N LEU A 40 10.79 -2.60 21.67
CA LEU A 40 9.69 -2.13 20.83
C LEU A 40 10.02 -0.79 20.20
N LEU A 41 9.92 -0.73 18.87
CA LEU A 41 9.93 0.51 18.09
C LEU A 41 8.63 0.65 17.32
N GLN A 42 8.19 1.88 17.07
CA GLN A 42 6.99 2.15 16.28
C GLN A 42 7.37 2.67 14.90
N PHE A 43 6.80 2.09 13.84
CA PHE A 43 6.96 2.63 12.49
C PHE A 43 6.20 3.94 12.35
N GLN A 44 6.86 4.92 11.72
CA GLN A 44 6.28 6.20 11.40
C GLN A 44 5.52 6.09 10.07
N GLY A 45 4.25 6.45 10.06
CA GLY A 45 3.36 6.32 8.90
C GLY A 45 2.32 5.22 9.15
N GLY A 46 1.35 5.09 8.31
CA GLY A 46 0.20 4.22 8.52
C GLY A 46 -0.95 5.01 9.17
N ALA A 47 -1.93 5.38 8.34
CA ALA A 47 -3.08 6.15 8.82
C ALA A 47 -4.14 5.23 9.45
N SER A 48 -4.08 3.94 9.17
CA SER A 48 -5.14 2.96 9.45
C SER A 48 -4.79 2.04 10.61
N ASN A 49 -3.54 1.58 10.71
CA ASN A 49 -3.09 0.62 11.71
C ASN A 49 -1.81 1.10 12.42
N LEU A 50 -1.66 0.70 13.69
CA LEU A 50 -0.42 0.85 14.43
C LEU A 50 0.51 -0.32 14.08
N THR A 51 1.73 0.00 13.68
CA THR A 51 2.74 -0.98 13.25
C THR A 51 3.98 -0.83 14.11
N TYR A 52 4.47 -1.94 14.66
CA TYR A 52 5.61 -1.98 15.55
C TYR A 52 6.64 -2.99 15.08
N LEU A 53 7.90 -2.69 15.34
CA LEU A 53 8.99 -3.65 15.30
C LEU A 53 9.18 -4.19 16.71
N VAL A 54 8.96 -5.47 16.88
CA VAL A 54 9.21 -6.22 18.13
C VAL A 54 10.50 -6.99 17.97
N THR A 55 11.49 -6.72 18.81
CA THR A 55 12.79 -7.43 18.78
C THR A 55 13.01 -8.11 20.11
N ASP A 56 13.39 -9.36 20.07
CA ASP A 56 13.70 -10.14 21.26
C ASP A 56 15.17 -9.96 21.72
N SER A 57 15.50 -10.51 22.89
CA SER A 57 16.83 -10.36 23.50
C SER A 57 17.98 -11.02 22.73
N VAL A 58 17.69 -11.88 21.76
CA VAL A 58 18.69 -12.53 20.89
C VAL A 58 18.73 -11.93 19.49
N GLY A 59 17.92 -10.87 19.23
CA GLY A 59 17.92 -10.10 17.99
C GLY A 59 16.95 -10.62 16.90
N VAL A 60 16.05 -11.53 17.23
CA VAL A 60 14.95 -11.93 16.33
C VAL A 60 13.90 -10.84 16.32
N SER A 61 13.49 -10.42 15.13
CA SER A 61 12.55 -9.32 14.96
C SER A 61 11.31 -9.74 14.16
N TYR A 62 10.15 -9.24 14.59
CA TYR A 62 8.87 -9.38 13.91
C TYR A 62 8.18 -8.03 13.80
N VAL A 63 7.27 -7.90 12.84
CA VAL A 63 6.37 -6.76 12.75
C VAL A 63 5.03 -7.12 13.39
N LEU A 64 4.60 -6.31 14.36
CA LEU A 64 3.28 -6.40 14.97
C LEU A 64 2.39 -5.33 14.37
N ARG A 65 1.20 -5.74 13.88
CA ARG A 65 0.15 -4.80 13.43
C ARG A 65 -1.10 -4.94 14.28
N LYS A 66 -1.68 -3.80 14.66
CA LYS A 66 -2.95 -3.74 15.41
C LYS A 66 -3.75 -2.49 15.04
N PRO A 67 -5.08 -2.48 15.21
CA PRO A 67 -5.89 -1.27 15.06
C PRO A 67 -5.48 -0.22 16.09
N PRO A 68 -5.65 1.09 15.78
CA PRO A 68 -5.50 2.13 16.77
C PRO A 68 -6.57 2.06 17.86
N HIS A 69 -6.26 2.64 19.03
CA HIS A 69 -7.19 2.65 20.18
C HIS A 69 -8.51 3.36 19.83
N GLY A 70 -9.63 2.78 20.25
CA GLY A 70 -10.96 3.37 20.10
C GLY A 70 -11.62 3.20 18.72
N VAL A 71 -11.02 2.48 17.78
CA VAL A 71 -11.61 2.21 16.47
C VAL A 71 -12.60 1.05 16.56
N LYS A 72 -13.81 1.25 16.00
CA LYS A 72 -14.92 0.30 16.04
C LYS A 72 -14.63 -0.98 15.23
N ALA A 73 -15.40 -2.03 15.47
CA ALA A 73 -15.31 -3.39 14.90
C ALA A 73 -15.06 -3.51 13.38
N ALA A 74 -15.28 -2.47 12.58
CA ALA A 74 -15.01 -2.47 11.15
C ALA A 74 -13.52 -2.66 10.80
N SER A 75 -12.59 -2.11 11.61
CA SER A 75 -11.15 -2.27 11.37
C SER A 75 -10.61 -3.65 11.80
N ALA A 76 -11.29 -4.35 12.71
CA ALA A 76 -10.94 -5.73 13.04
C ALA A 76 -11.24 -6.69 11.86
N HIS A 77 -12.27 -6.41 11.08
CA HIS A 77 -12.55 -7.17 9.85
C HIS A 77 -11.50 -6.94 8.76
N ASP A 78 -10.94 -5.74 8.67
CA ASP A 78 -9.89 -5.42 7.70
C ASP A 78 -8.57 -6.14 8.03
N MET A 79 -8.22 -6.27 9.31
CA MET A 79 -7.05 -7.05 9.74
C MET A 79 -7.19 -8.54 9.46
N GLY A 80 -8.37 -9.12 9.68
CA GLY A 80 -8.63 -10.52 9.34
C GLY A 80 -8.52 -10.79 7.84
N ARG A 81 -8.92 -9.81 6.99
CA ARG A 81 -8.75 -9.91 5.55
C ARG A 81 -7.28 -9.80 5.15
N GLU A 82 -6.54 -8.86 5.72
CA GLU A 82 -5.12 -8.68 5.47
C GLU A 82 -4.31 -9.94 5.82
N THR A 83 -4.50 -10.48 7.03
CA THR A 83 -3.82 -11.71 7.45
C THR A 83 -4.18 -12.90 6.59
N ARG A 84 -5.43 -12.99 6.14
CA ARG A 84 -5.88 -14.05 5.24
C ARG A 84 -5.19 -13.96 3.87
N VAL A 85 -5.09 -12.76 3.28
CA VAL A 85 -4.38 -12.56 2.02
C VAL A 85 -2.90 -12.90 2.16
N LEU A 86 -2.24 -12.39 3.19
CA LEU A 86 -0.83 -12.70 3.48
C LEU A 86 -0.59 -14.19 3.68
N SER A 87 -1.44 -14.88 4.47
CA SER A 87 -1.32 -16.32 4.70
C SER A 87 -1.50 -17.15 3.42
N ALA A 88 -2.34 -16.68 2.50
CA ALA A 88 -2.54 -17.31 1.21
C ALA A 88 -1.37 -17.09 0.25
N LEU A 89 -0.73 -15.92 0.31
CA LEU A 89 0.37 -15.53 -0.56
C LEU A 89 1.73 -16.06 -0.12
N GLY A 90 1.99 -16.19 1.18
CA GLY A 90 3.29 -16.61 1.71
C GLY A 90 3.87 -17.86 1.05
N PRO A 91 3.08 -18.92 0.75
CA PRO A 91 3.56 -20.10 0.04
C PRO A 91 3.79 -19.92 -1.47
N ILE A 92 3.30 -18.83 -2.06
CA ILE A 92 3.21 -18.62 -3.53
C ILE A 92 4.13 -17.49 -3.98
N LEU A 93 4.30 -16.47 -3.15
CA LEU A 93 4.98 -15.22 -3.47
C LEU A 93 6.04 -14.94 -2.38
N ASP A 94 7.30 -15.22 -2.67
CA ASP A 94 8.42 -15.06 -1.74
C ASP A 94 8.55 -13.62 -1.17
N SER A 95 8.01 -12.63 -1.89
CA SER A 95 7.99 -11.24 -1.46
C SER A 95 6.82 -10.86 -0.55
N ALA A 96 5.87 -11.75 -0.28
CA ALA A 96 4.81 -11.51 0.69
C ALA A 96 5.30 -11.88 2.10
N PRO A 97 5.21 -10.97 3.11
CA PRO A 97 5.59 -11.31 4.48
C PRO A 97 4.78 -12.49 5.01
N ASN A 98 5.44 -13.46 5.62
CA ASN A 98 4.74 -14.57 6.27
C ASN A 98 4.02 -14.09 7.53
N VAL A 99 2.74 -14.46 7.70
CA VAL A 99 2.03 -14.32 8.97
C VAL A 99 2.56 -15.38 9.93
N ILE A 100 3.09 -14.94 11.07
CA ILE A 100 3.69 -15.82 12.08
C ILE A 100 2.64 -16.29 13.07
N ALA A 101 1.83 -15.38 13.59
CA ALA A 101 0.74 -15.69 14.52
C ALA A 101 -0.31 -14.56 14.52
N GLN A 102 -1.56 -14.91 14.80
CA GLN A 102 -2.68 -13.97 14.92
C GLN A 102 -3.35 -14.13 16.28
N CYS A 103 -3.69 -13.01 16.90
CA CYS A 103 -4.41 -12.94 18.16
C CYS A 103 -5.75 -12.23 17.98
N GLU A 104 -6.83 -12.95 18.25
CA GLU A 104 -8.18 -12.37 18.28
C GLU A 104 -8.65 -12.03 19.70
N ASN A 105 -7.88 -12.44 20.73
CA ASN A 105 -8.19 -12.17 22.12
C ASN A 105 -7.80 -10.75 22.52
N ASN A 106 -8.81 -9.92 22.80
CA ASN A 106 -8.62 -8.54 23.22
C ASN A 106 -7.95 -8.40 24.62
N GLU A 107 -7.89 -9.46 25.42
CA GLU A 107 -7.30 -9.40 26.76
C GLU A 107 -5.78 -9.25 26.72
N VAL A 108 -5.12 -9.63 25.61
CA VAL A 108 -3.66 -9.57 25.49
C VAL A 108 -3.17 -8.13 25.30
N LEU A 109 -3.65 -7.43 24.24
CA LEU A 109 -3.22 -6.07 23.90
C LEU A 109 -4.38 -5.08 23.72
N GLY A 110 -5.55 -5.39 24.26
CA GLY A 110 -6.73 -4.52 24.18
C GLY A 110 -7.49 -4.55 22.84
N THR A 111 -6.90 -5.11 21.81
CA THR A 111 -7.46 -5.24 20.44
C THR A 111 -6.86 -6.47 19.77
N PRO A 112 -7.50 -7.04 18.73
CA PRO A 112 -6.86 -8.04 17.89
C PRO A 112 -5.57 -7.52 17.29
N PHE A 113 -4.61 -8.40 17.03
CA PHE A 113 -3.34 -8.07 16.37
C PHE A 113 -2.77 -9.30 15.68
N TYR A 114 -1.74 -9.10 14.85
CA TYR A 114 -0.96 -10.20 14.32
C TYR A 114 0.53 -9.87 14.28
N LEU A 115 1.34 -10.92 14.27
CA LEU A 115 2.78 -10.89 14.04
C LEU A 115 3.05 -11.39 12.63
N MET A 116 3.89 -10.68 11.90
CA MET A 116 4.40 -11.10 10.60
C MET A 116 5.92 -10.99 10.54
N GLU A 117 6.49 -11.62 9.55
CA GLU A 117 7.91 -11.54 9.23
C GLU A 117 8.37 -10.07 9.07
N TYR A 118 9.54 -9.77 9.65
CA TYR A 118 10.21 -8.50 9.38
C TYR A 118 11.18 -8.66 8.21
N ILE A 119 10.86 -8.08 7.09
CA ILE A 119 11.72 -8.08 5.90
C ILE A 119 12.68 -6.89 6.00
N GLN A 120 13.96 -7.18 6.23
CA GLN A 120 14.98 -6.15 6.34
C GLN A 120 15.47 -5.71 4.97
N GLY A 121 15.35 -4.41 4.65
CA GLY A 121 15.80 -3.85 3.38
C GLY A 121 15.57 -2.34 3.28
N HIS A 122 15.71 -1.83 2.07
CA HIS A 122 15.50 -0.43 1.74
C HIS A 122 14.04 -0.21 1.30
N ILE A 123 13.38 0.76 1.90
CA ILE A 123 12.06 1.23 1.48
C ILE A 123 12.26 2.62 0.88
N LEU A 124 11.93 2.79 -0.40
CA LEU A 124 12.10 4.06 -1.08
C LEU A 124 11.02 5.07 -0.65
N SER A 125 11.42 6.32 -0.58
CA SER A 125 10.50 7.45 -0.37
C SER A 125 10.64 8.45 -1.53
N THR A 126 11.03 9.68 -1.26
CA THR A 126 11.24 10.70 -2.30
C THR A 126 12.62 10.64 -2.96
N SER A 127 13.48 9.74 -2.54
CA SER A 127 14.85 9.55 -3.11
C SER A 127 15.24 8.08 -3.10
N ILE A 128 16.14 7.73 -3.99
CA ILE A 128 16.80 6.40 -4.03
C ILE A 128 18.14 6.54 -3.31
N PRO A 129 18.50 5.62 -2.39
CA PRO A 129 19.82 5.58 -1.78
C PRO A 129 20.92 5.51 -2.84
N ALA A 130 22.06 6.17 -2.57
CA ALA A 130 23.16 6.26 -3.54
C ALA A 130 23.72 4.88 -3.96
N GLU A 131 23.71 3.92 -3.06
CA GLU A 131 24.11 2.54 -3.32
C GLU A 131 23.18 1.81 -4.32
N LEU A 132 21.93 2.22 -4.44
CA LEU A 132 20.93 1.66 -5.38
C LEU A 132 20.77 2.50 -6.65
N SER A 133 21.33 3.71 -6.69
CA SER A 133 21.26 4.64 -7.83
C SER A 133 22.63 4.95 -8.43
N THR A 134 23.46 3.92 -8.58
CA THR A 134 24.84 4.04 -9.07
C THR A 134 24.94 4.56 -10.50
N ASN A 135 23.93 4.29 -11.32
CA ASN A 135 23.76 4.78 -12.69
C ASN A 135 22.31 4.60 -13.13
N GLU A 136 21.97 5.15 -14.30
CA GLU A 136 20.59 5.09 -14.85
C GLU A 136 20.12 3.67 -15.16
N ASP A 137 21.01 2.76 -15.56
CA ASP A 137 20.65 1.36 -15.84
C ASP A 137 20.26 0.63 -14.56
N ALA A 138 20.93 0.91 -13.43
CA ALA A 138 20.55 0.34 -12.13
C ALA A 138 19.17 0.82 -11.69
N VAL A 139 18.89 2.13 -11.84
CA VAL A 139 17.57 2.71 -11.54
C VAL A 139 16.49 2.13 -12.45
N ARG A 140 16.81 1.97 -13.75
CA ARG A 140 15.90 1.36 -14.72
C ARG A 140 15.56 -0.08 -14.33
N SER A 141 16.56 -0.88 -14.01
CA SER A 141 16.37 -2.28 -13.61
C SER A 141 15.52 -2.42 -12.35
N LEU A 142 15.73 -1.52 -11.37
CA LEU A 142 14.90 -1.44 -10.15
C LEU A 142 13.45 -1.12 -10.49
N CYS A 143 13.21 -0.13 -11.34
CA CYS A 143 11.89 0.25 -11.80
C CYS A 143 11.21 -0.89 -12.56
N GLU A 144 11.92 -1.53 -13.46
CA GLU A 144 11.42 -2.68 -14.23
C GLU A 144 11.01 -3.84 -13.33
N SER A 145 11.80 -4.16 -12.29
CA SER A 145 11.47 -5.22 -11.34
C SER A 145 10.18 -4.94 -10.56
N MET A 146 9.91 -3.68 -10.22
CA MET A 146 8.66 -3.25 -9.58
C MET A 146 7.45 -3.49 -10.49
N VAL A 147 7.56 -3.17 -11.78
CA VAL A 147 6.47 -3.37 -12.76
C VAL A 147 6.21 -4.86 -12.98
N ASP A 148 7.28 -5.65 -13.12
CA ASP A 148 7.19 -7.10 -13.29
C ASP A 148 6.56 -7.79 -12.07
N ALA A 149 6.88 -7.32 -10.87
CA ALA A 149 6.30 -7.85 -9.63
C ALA A 149 4.79 -7.56 -9.52
N LEU A 150 4.34 -6.39 -9.98
CA LEU A 150 2.90 -6.10 -10.06
C LEU A 150 2.21 -7.06 -11.04
N ALA A 151 2.80 -7.30 -12.20
CA ALA A 151 2.26 -8.24 -13.18
C ALA A 151 2.24 -9.68 -12.61
N GLN A 152 3.28 -10.11 -11.89
CA GLN A 152 3.32 -11.40 -11.21
C GLN A 152 2.21 -11.54 -10.15
N LEU A 153 1.99 -10.50 -9.35
CA LEU A 153 0.90 -10.47 -8.39
C LEU A 153 -0.47 -10.67 -9.08
N HIS A 154 -0.71 -9.95 -10.17
CA HIS A 154 -1.97 -10.05 -10.91
C HIS A 154 -2.15 -11.38 -11.65
N GLN A 155 -1.09 -12.18 -11.80
CA GLN A 155 -1.15 -13.53 -12.38
C GLN A 155 -1.31 -14.63 -11.34
N VAL A 156 -1.38 -14.31 -10.04
CA VAL A 156 -1.66 -15.29 -8.99
C VAL A 156 -3.02 -15.94 -9.22
N ASN A 157 -3.05 -17.27 -9.25
CA ASN A 157 -4.32 -17.99 -9.35
C ASN A 157 -5.12 -17.86 -8.05
N VAL A 158 -6.11 -17.00 -8.08
CA VAL A 158 -6.97 -16.65 -6.94
C VAL A 158 -7.66 -17.87 -6.32
N SER A 159 -8.08 -18.83 -7.15
CA SER A 159 -8.77 -20.06 -6.70
C SER A 159 -7.79 -21.01 -6.01
N GLU A 160 -6.60 -21.22 -6.57
CA GLU A 160 -5.57 -22.06 -5.96
C GLU A 160 -5.03 -21.45 -4.66
N ALA A 161 -4.96 -20.10 -4.59
CA ALA A 161 -4.61 -19.38 -3.38
C ALA A 161 -5.71 -19.41 -2.30
N GLY A 162 -6.90 -19.93 -2.58
CA GLY A 162 -8.01 -19.97 -1.61
C GLY A 162 -8.64 -18.61 -1.33
N LEU A 163 -8.55 -17.66 -2.28
CA LEU A 163 -9.04 -16.29 -2.15
C LEU A 163 -10.27 -15.99 -3.01
N ALA A 164 -10.83 -17.00 -3.68
CA ALA A 164 -11.94 -16.83 -4.64
C ALA A 164 -13.19 -16.19 -4.05
N ASP A 165 -13.46 -16.34 -2.75
CA ASP A 165 -14.60 -15.71 -2.06
C ASP A 165 -14.42 -14.21 -1.79
N LEU A 166 -13.24 -13.65 -2.01
CA LEU A 166 -13.02 -12.20 -2.04
C LEU A 166 -13.54 -11.57 -3.34
N ASP A 167 -13.79 -12.38 -4.37
CA ASP A 167 -14.38 -11.92 -5.62
C ASP A 167 -15.87 -11.61 -5.45
N ARG A 168 -16.24 -10.38 -5.78
CA ARG A 168 -17.63 -9.90 -5.75
C ARG A 168 -18.33 -10.02 -7.10
N GLY A 169 -17.68 -10.69 -8.07
CA GLY A 169 -18.16 -10.79 -9.45
C GLY A 169 -18.09 -9.48 -10.23
N ASP A 170 -18.63 -9.51 -11.44
CA ASP A 170 -18.60 -8.42 -12.41
C ASP A 170 -19.03 -7.05 -11.83
N GLY A 171 -18.57 -5.98 -12.48
CA GLY A 171 -18.89 -4.59 -12.14
C GLY A 171 -17.94 -3.99 -11.12
N TYR A 172 -16.70 -4.50 -10.99
CA TYR A 172 -15.66 -3.90 -10.15
C TYR A 172 -15.41 -2.44 -10.53
N VAL A 173 -15.18 -2.16 -11.83
CA VAL A 173 -14.95 -0.80 -12.35
C VAL A 173 -16.10 0.14 -11.94
N SER A 174 -17.34 -0.26 -12.18
CA SER A 174 -18.53 0.53 -11.84
C SER A 174 -18.66 0.79 -10.34
N ARG A 175 -18.40 -0.23 -9.50
CA ARG A 175 -18.41 -0.07 -8.04
C ARG A 175 -17.34 0.89 -7.55
N GLN A 176 -16.14 0.88 -8.17
CA GLN A 176 -15.07 1.81 -7.80
C GLN A 176 -15.44 3.25 -8.15
N ILE A 177 -15.92 3.51 -9.35
CA ILE A 177 -16.35 4.86 -9.77
C ILE A 177 -17.43 5.39 -8.83
N SER A 178 -18.50 4.64 -8.62
CA SER A 178 -19.59 5.03 -7.73
C SER A 178 -19.12 5.27 -6.30
N GLY A 179 -18.26 4.37 -5.79
CA GLY A 179 -17.73 4.47 -4.42
C GLY A 179 -16.83 5.68 -4.22
N TRP A 180 -15.91 5.97 -5.15
CA TRP A 180 -15.02 7.13 -5.06
C TRP A 180 -15.76 8.44 -5.29
N SER A 181 -16.72 8.48 -6.24
CA SER A 181 -17.60 9.63 -6.44
C SER A 181 -18.41 9.98 -5.19
N LYS A 182 -18.95 8.94 -4.52
CA LYS A 182 -19.64 9.15 -3.23
C LYS A 182 -18.70 9.71 -2.16
N ARG A 183 -17.48 9.14 -2.01
CA ARG A 183 -16.51 9.62 -1.02
C ARG A 183 -16.09 11.06 -1.29
N TYR A 184 -15.93 11.46 -2.57
CA TYR A 184 -15.64 12.84 -2.92
C TYR A 184 -16.76 13.78 -2.45
N ARG A 185 -18.02 13.48 -2.82
CA ARG A 185 -19.18 14.28 -2.41
C ARG A 185 -19.31 14.38 -0.89
N ASP A 186 -19.11 13.26 -0.19
CA ASP A 186 -19.22 13.20 1.28
C ASP A 186 -18.10 14.00 1.99
N SER A 187 -16.93 14.14 1.38
CA SER A 187 -15.78 14.82 1.98
C SER A 187 -15.50 16.21 1.39
N ARG A 188 -16.21 16.62 0.35
CA ARG A 188 -15.98 17.90 -0.33
C ARG A 188 -16.12 19.08 0.64
N THR A 189 -15.13 19.97 0.61
CA THR A 189 -15.13 21.26 1.28
C THR A 189 -15.50 22.38 0.30
N GLU A 190 -15.89 23.56 0.80
CA GLU A 190 -16.35 24.67 -0.06
C GLU A 190 -15.25 25.26 -0.94
N ASP A 191 -13.99 25.08 -0.56
CA ASP A 191 -12.79 25.61 -1.21
C ASP A 191 -12.24 24.75 -2.35
N VAL A 192 -12.88 23.58 -2.63
CA VAL A 192 -12.46 22.69 -3.72
C VAL A 192 -13.53 22.58 -4.81
N PRO A 193 -13.14 22.25 -6.08
CA PRO A 193 -14.06 22.07 -7.19
C PRO A 193 -15.15 21.03 -6.92
N ASP A 194 -16.25 21.05 -7.65
CA ASP A 194 -17.32 20.06 -7.47
C ASP A 194 -17.08 18.73 -8.21
N ALA A 195 -16.13 18.66 -9.14
CA ALA A 195 -15.73 17.48 -9.91
C ALA A 195 -16.89 16.67 -10.58
N GLU A 196 -18.12 17.22 -10.65
CA GLU A 196 -19.28 16.48 -11.19
C GLU A 196 -19.14 16.16 -12.69
N ILE A 197 -18.46 17.02 -13.45
CA ILE A 197 -18.18 16.79 -14.88
C ILE A 197 -17.24 15.56 -15.00
N LEU A 198 -16.20 15.49 -14.17
CA LEU A 198 -15.24 14.40 -14.18
C LEU A 198 -15.90 13.07 -13.75
N MET A 199 -16.67 13.09 -12.66
CA MET A 199 -17.41 11.91 -12.19
C MET A 199 -18.41 11.40 -13.23
N SER A 200 -19.12 12.31 -13.91
CA SER A 200 -20.03 11.95 -15.01
C SER A 200 -19.30 11.39 -16.23
N TRP A 201 -18.10 11.90 -16.52
CA TRP A 201 -17.27 11.37 -17.60
C TRP A 201 -16.79 9.94 -17.28
N LEU A 202 -16.28 9.71 -16.08
CA LEU A 202 -15.87 8.38 -15.62
C LEU A 202 -17.02 7.37 -15.68
N GLU A 203 -18.21 7.75 -15.24
CA GLU A 203 -19.40 6.90 -15.28
C GLU A 203 -19.80 6.52 -16.73
N LYS A 204 -19.71 7.46 -17.67
CA LYS A 204 -20.12 7.23 -19.07
C LYS A 204 -19.09 6.49 -19.90
N ASN A 205 -17.80 6.60 -19.58
CA ASN A 205 -16.70 6.05 -20.38
C ASN A 205 -16.07 4.80 -19.75
N GLN A 206 -16.66 4.27 -18.67
CA GLN A 206 -16.13 3.09 -17.99
C GLN A 206 -16.10 1.88 -18.93
N PRO A 207 -14.95 1.20 -19.04
CA PRO A 207 -14.89 -0.10 -19.71
C PRO A 207 -15.57 -1.18 -18.86
N GLN A 208 -15.79 -2.34 -19.46
CA GLN A 208 -16.12 -3.56 -18.71
C GLN A 208 -14.89 -4.03 -17.93
N ASP A 209 -15.12 -4.74 -16.82
CA ASP A 209 -14.03 -5.42 -16.11
C ASP A 209 -13.26 -6.33 -17.06
N VAL A 210 -11.93 -6.26 -17.02
CA VAL A 210 -11.06 -7.02 -17.93
C VAL A 210 -10.85 -8.43 -17.42
N GLU A 211 -10.40 -8.52 -16.17
CA GLU A 211 -10.15 -9.77 -15.46
C GLU A 211 -10.40 -9.56 -13.97
N HIS A 212 -10.64 -10.66 -13.24
CA HIS A 212 -10.75 -10.67 -11.78
C HIS A 212 -9.48 -11.26 -11.19
N VAL A 213 -8.54 -10.40 -10.82
CA VAL A 213 -7.25 -10.77 -10.27
C VAL A 213 -7.08 -10.28 -8.83
N LEU A 214 -6.11 -10.84 -8.12
CA LEU A 214 -5.70 -10.27 -6.85
C LEU A 214 -4.94 -8.97 -7.10
N ILE A 215 -5.48 -7.85 -6.64
CA ILE A 215 -4.86 -6.52 -6.72
C ILE A 215 -4.32 -6.09 -5.36
N HIS A 216 -3.27 -5.26 -5.36
CA HIS A 216 -2.71 -4.67 -4.15
C HIS A 216 -3.56 -3.50 -3.64
N GLY A 217 -4.01 -2.63 -4.54
CA GLY A 217 -4.82 -1.45 -4.24
C GLY A 217 -4.04 -0.23 -3.74
N ASP A 218 -2.75 -0.38 -3.40
CA ASP A 218 -1.83 0.71 -3.03
C ASP A 218 -0.38 0.42 -3.46
N TRP A 219 -0.19 0.08 -4.73
CA TRP A 219 1.11 -0.27 -5.29
C TRP A 219 2.00 0.96 -5.44
N ARG A 220 3.02 1.06 -4.58
CA ARG A 220 3.93 2.20 -4.54
C ARG A 220 5.30 1.77 -4.02
N PHE A 221 6.37 2.52 -4.38
CA PHE A 221 7.73 2.22 -3.90
C PHE A 221 7.88 2.22 -2.38
N ASP A 222 7.10 3.00 -1.67
CA ASP A 222 7.15 3.04 -0.20
C ASP A 222 6.44 1.86 0.49
N ASN A 223 5.77 1.00 -0.30
CA ASN A 223 5.24 -0.29 0.10
C ASN A 223 6.10 -1.48 -0.39
N LEU A 224 7.28 -1.20 -0.98
CA LEU A 224 8.19 -2.22 -1.48
C LEU A 224 9.50 -2.22 -0.70
N VAL A 225 10.01 -3.41 -0.38
CA VAL A 225 11.31 -3.60 0.28
C VAL A 225 12.31 -4.13 -0.73
N LEU A 226 13.44 -3.45 -0.84
CA LEU A 226 14.53 -3.78 -1.74
C LEU A 226 15.75 -4.28 -0.96
N ASP A 227 16.47 -5.25 -1.51
CA ASP A 227 17.76 -5.65 -0.97
C ASP A 227 18.85 -4.61 -1.30
N SER A 228 20.07 -4.86 -0.86
CA SER A 228 21.24 -3.98 -1.12
C SER A 228 21.67 -3.91 -2.60
N ARG A 229 21.07 -4.74 -3.46
CA ARG A 229 21.31 -4.74 -4.91
C ARG A 229 20.15 -4.12 -5.69
N GLY A 230 19.09 -3.68 -5.00
CA GLY A 230 17.89 -3.12 -5.60
C GLY A 230 16.86 -4.17 -6.07
N SER A 231 17.06 -5.45 -5.69
CA SER A 231 16.07 -6.49 -5.99
C SER A 231 14.88 -6.39 -5.03
N LEU A 232 13.67 -6.56 -5.53
CA LEU A 232 12.47 -6.60 -4.71
C LEU A 232 12.46 -7.88 -3.85
N ILE A 233 12.37 -7.71 -2.54
CA ILE A 233 12.33 -8.80 -1.55
C ILE A 233 11.11 -8.75 -0.63
N GLY A 234 10.33 -7.67 -0.68
CA GLY A 234 9.13 -7.55 0.15
C GLY A 234 8.08 -6.63 -0.43
N ILE A 235 6.81 -7.00 -0.28
CA ILE A 235 5.64 -6.20 -0.61
C ILE A 235 4.85 -6.03 0.67
N LEU A 236 4.64 -4.77 1.08
CA LEU A 236 4.03 -4.38 2.35
C LEU A 236 2.66 -3.76 2.14
N ASP A 237 1.88 -3.66 3.24
CA ASP A 237 0.61 -2.93 3.32
C ASP A 237 -0.52 -3.48 2.43
N TRP A 238 -0.92 -4.70 2.74
CA TRP A 238 -1.96 -5.45 2.03
C TRP A 238 -3.40 -5.12 2.45
N GLU A 239 -3.60 -4.08 3.27
CA GLU A 239 -4.92 -3.72 3.81
C GLU A 239 -5.95 -3.34 2.73
N MET A 240 -5.48 -2.84 1.57
CA MET A 240 -6.32 -2.46 0.43
C MET A 240 -6.54 -3.59 -0.57
N SER A 241 -5.84 -4.72 -0.41
CA SER A 241 -5.89 -5.83 -1.37
C SER A 241 -7.28 -6.47 -1.46
N THR A 242 -7.65 -6.85 -2.67
CA THR A 242 -8.93 -7.48 -2.97
C THR A 242 -8.87 -8.16 -4.35
N ILE A 243 -9.95 -8.81 -4.76
CA ILE A 243 -10.10 -9.21 -6.16
C ILE A 243 -10.73 -8.06 -6.94
N GLY A 244 -10.06 -7.67 -8.03
CA GLY A 244 -10.43 -6.50 -8.83
C GLY A 244 -9.85 -6.52 -10.23
N ASP A 245 -10.00 -5.40 -10.92
CA ASP A 245 -9.52 -5.20 -12.29
C ASP A 245 -8.04 -4.76 -12.30
N PRO A 246 -7.15 -5.46 -13.01
CA PRO A 246 -5.72 -5.18 -13.02
C PRO A 246 -5.36 -3.82 -13.64
N CYS A 247 -6.12 -3.34 -14.62
CA CYS A 247 -5.88 -2.04 -15.24
C CYS A 247 -6.24 -0.88 -14.30
N MET A 248 -7.25 -1.08 -13.45
CA MET A 248 -7.63 -0.11 -12.41
C MET A 248 -6.54 0.00 -11.33
N ASP A 249 -5.90 -1.12 -10.97
CA ASP A 249 -4.80 -1.11 -9.99
C ASP A 249 -3.56 -0.43 -10.56
N LEU A 250 -3.20 -0.71 -11.82
CA LEU A 250 -2.12 -0.01 -12.52
C LEU A 250 -2.39 1.50 -12.61
N GLY A 251 -3.61 1.92 -12.99
CA GLY A 251 -3.99 3.34 -13.04
C GLY A 251 -3.86 4.02 -11.69
N ALA A 252 -4.30 3.34 -10.61
CA ALA A 252 -4.14 3.84 -9.25
C ALA A 252 -2.67 3.96 -8.81
N ALA A 253 -1.81 3.02 -9.21
CA ALA A 253 -0.37 3.07 -8.96
C ALA A 253 0.30 4.24 -9.69
N LEU A 254 -0.03 4.45 -10.96
CA LEU A 254 0.56 5.50 -11.80
C LEU A 254 0.06 6.91 -11.48
N ALA A 255 -1.03 7.07 -10.74
CA ALA A 255 -1.44 8.37 -10.21
C ALA A 255 -0.40 8.99 -9.24
N TYR A 256 0.44 8.18 -8.62
CA TYR A 256 1.55 8.64 -7.78
C TYR A 256 2.87 8.80 -8.56
N TRP A 257 2.86 8.51 -9.86
CA TRP A 257 4.06 8.50 -10.70
C TRP A 257 4.31 9.86 -11.33
N VAL A 258 5.18 10.63 -10.69
CA VAL A 258 5.61 11.94 -11.16
C VAL A 258 6.87 11.78 -12.00
N GLN A 259 6.88 12.33 -13.22
CA GLN A 259 8.02 12.31 -14.15
C GLN A 259 8.81 13.61 -14.06
N ALA A 260 10.08 13.58 -14.48
CA ALA A 260 10.95 14.75 -14.42
C ALA A 260 10.50 15.92 -15.32
N ASP A 261 9.71 15.65 -16.35
CA ASP A 261 9.16 16.60 -17.30
C ASP A 261 7.69 17.00 -17.01
N ASP A 262 7.12 16.55 -15.89
CA ASP A 262 5.79 16.97 -15.45
C ASP A 262 5.80 18.45 -15.02
N ASP A 263 4.63 19.07 -14.99
CA ASP A 263 4.44 20.46 -14.56
C ASP A 263 5.00 20.69 -13.13
N PRO A 264 5.56 21.87 -12.84
CA PRO A 264 6.13 22.20 -11.53
C PRO A 264 5.17 21.98 -10.34
N GLU A 265 3.88 22.17 -10.55
CA GLU A 265 2.85 21.92 -9.54
C GLU A 265 2.77 20.43 -9.19
N TYR A 266 2.82 19.55 -10.19
CA TYR A 266 2.79 18.11 -10.01
C TYR A 266 4.10 17.62 -9.38
N LEU A 267 5.24 18.16 -9.81
CA LEU A 267 6.56 17.89 -9.19
C LEU A 267 6.59 18.27 -7.71
N SER A 268 5.90 19.34 -7.32
CA SER A 268 5.89 19.83 -5.92
C SER A 268 5.21 18.88 -4.93
N VAL A 269 4.32 18.02 -5.40
CA VAL A 269 3.56 17.05 -4.59
C VAL A 269 4.10 15.62 -4.70
N ARG A 270 5.25 15.45 -5.31
CA ARG A 270 5.93 14.18 -5.48
C ARG A 270 6.14 13.45 -4.15
N MET A 271 5.71 12.20 -4.10
CA MET A 271 5.80 11.33 -2.92
C MET A 271 6.75 10.14 -3.10
N GLN A 272 7.19 9.88 -4.35
CA GLN A 272 8.04 8.75 -4.74
C GLN A 272 9.22 9.24 -5.59
N PRO A 273 10.31 8.48 -5.76
CA PRO A 273 11.50 8.90 -6.49
C PRO A 273 11.38 8.68 -8.00
N THR A 274 10.18 8.80 -8.57
CA THR A 274 9.84 8.41 -9.94
C THR A 274 10.32 9.40 -11.02
N ASP A 275 10.82 10.56 -10.60
CA ASP A 275 11.50 11.57 -11.44
C ASP A 275 13.03 11.35 -11.52
N THR A 276 13.57 10.32 -10.85
CA THR A 276 15.02 10.03 -10.86
C THR A 276 15.44 9.59 -12.27
N PRO A 277 16.59 10.09 -12.78
CA PRO A 277 17.14 9.62 -14.06
C PRO A 277 17.27 8.10 -14.12
N GLY A 278 16.80 7.48 -15.20
CA GLY A 278 16.72 6.03 -15.37
C GLY A 278 15.36 5.43 -15.02
N MET A 279 14.48 6.13 -14.29
CA MET A 279 13.10 5.65 -14.08
C MET A 279 12.33 5.55 -15.40
N LEU A 280 11.45 4.57 -15.50
CA LEU A 280 10.53 4.44 -16.63
C LEU A 280 9.54 5.61 -16.62
N THR A 281 9.20 6.09 -17.80
CA THR A 281 8.03 6.96 -17.99
C THR A 281 6.74 6.19 -17.74
N ARG A 282 5.64 6.91 -17.46
CA ARG A 282 4.31 6.28 -17.33
C ARG A 282 3.96 5.43 -18.55
N SER A 283 4.26 5.90 -19.75
CA SER A 283 4.02 5.15 -20.99
C SER A 283 4.85 3.87 -21.07
N GLU A 284 6.13 3.90 -20.67
CA GLU A 284 6.99 2.72 -20.63
C GLU A 284 6.51 1.71 -19.58
N VAL A 285 6.02 2.18 -18.42
CA VAL A 285 5.42 1.30 -17.40
C VAL A 285 4.19 0.59 -17.95
N VAL A 286 3.28 1.33 -18.59
CA VAL A 286 2.05 0.76 -19.21
C VAL A 286 2.39 -0.27 -20.28
N GLU A 287 3.34 0.04 -21.17
CA GLU A 287 3.74 -0.91 -22.22
C GLU A 287 4.41 -2.16 -21.63
N ARG A 288 5.34 -2.00 -20.67
CA ARG A 288 6.01 -3.14 -20.02
C ARG A 288 5.00 -4.04 -19.31
N TYR A 289 4.14 -3.44 -18.49
CA TYR A 289 3.09 -4.16 -17.79
C TYR A 289 2.14 -4.86 -18.77
N GLY A 290 1.70 -4.15 -19.81
CA GLY A 290 0.83 -4.72 -20.83
C GLY A 290 1.48 -5.88 -21.59
N VAL A 291 2.80 -5.85 -21.83
CA VAL A 291 3.55 -6.97 -22.41
C VAL A 291 3.58 -8.17 -21.45
N ALA A 292 3.84 -7.92 -20.15
CA ALA A 292 3.92 -8.97 -19.13
C ALA A 292 2.57 -9.68 -18.92
N MET A 293 1.47 -8.93 -18.90
CA MET A 293 0.12 -9.48 -18.74
C MET A 293 -0.42 -10.11 -20.02
N GLY A 294 -0.12 -9.52 -21.19
CA GLY A 294 -0.60 -10.01 -22.48
C GLY A 294 -2.12 -9.93 -22.66
N GLY A 295 -2.65 -10.74 -23.57
CA GLY A 295 -4.08 -11.02 -23.77
C GLY A 295 -5.01 -9.81 -23.75
N VAL A 296 -6.11 -9.96 -23.05
CA VAL A 296 -7.18 -8.96 -22.93
C VAL A 296 -6.76 -7.73 -22.11
N VAL A 297 -5.87 -7.91 -21.13
CA VAL A 297 -5.33 -6.80 -20.31
C VAL A 297 -4.55 -5.83 -21.20
N ARG A 298 -3.61 -6.34 -22.01
CA ARG A 298 -2.85 -5.50 -22.93
C ARG A 298 -3.75 -4.78 -23.94
N GLN A 299 -4.79 -5.45 -24.42
CA GLN A 299 -5.75 -4.85 -25.35
C GLN A 299 -6.51 -3.71 -24.69
N SER A 300 -7.03 -3.92 -23.47
CA SER A 300 -7.77 -2.90 -22.72
C SER A 300 -6.91 -1.68 -22.40
N LEU A 301 -5.64 -1.88 -22.03
CA LEU A 301 -4.69 -0.77 -21.81
C LEU A 301 -4.49 0.07 -23.08
N LYS A 302 -4.46 -0.53 -24.27
CA LYS A 302 -4.34 0.20 -25.53
C LYS A 302 -5.60 0.99 -25.88
N GLU A 303 -6.77 0.46 -25.56
CA GLU A 303 -8.06 1.03 -25.97
C GLU A 303 -8.59 2.06 -24.96
N HIS A 304 -8.26 1.88 -23.65
CA HIS A 304 -8.91 2.61 -22.55
C HIS A 304 -7.92 3.22 -21.56
N TRP A 305 -6.62 3.38 -21.91
CA TRP A 305 -5.64 3.90 -20.95
C TRP A 305 -6.04 5.25 -20.37
N ASP A 306 -6.56 6.17 -21.19
CA ASP A 306 -7.04 7.49 -20.73
C ASP A 306 -8.04 7.36 -19.57
N PHE A 307 -8.91 6.35 -19.63
CA PHE A 307 -9.88 6.10 -18.56
C PHE A 307 -9.18 5.67 -17.27
N TYR A 308 -8.25 4.71 -17.34
CA TYR A 308 -7.55 4.19 -16.16
C TYR A 308 -6.65 5.26 -15.52
N GLU A 309 -5.98 6.07 -16.32
CA GLU A 309 -5.17 7.19 -15.85
C GLU A 309 -6.02 8.24 -15.14
N ILE A 310 -7.10 8.70 -15.77
CA ILE A 310 -8.02 9.69 -15.20
C ILE A 310 -8.66 9.15 -13.91
N TYR A 311 -9.06 7.87 -13.89
CA TYR A 311 -9.57 7.23 -12.67
C TYR A 311 -8.53 7.23 -11.55
N GLY A 312 -7.30 6.87 -11.84
CA GLY A 312 -6.22 6.85 -10.86
C GLY A 312 -6.00 8.23 -10.23
N ILE A 313 -5.91 9.26 -11.05
CA ILE A 313 -5.77 10.67 -10.62
C ILE A 313 -6.99 11.09 -9.79
N PHE A 314 -8.20 10.79 -10.24
CA PHE A 314 -9.42 11.09 -9.50
C PHE A 314 -9.43 10.40 -8.12
N ARG A 315 -9.07 9.11 -8.06
CA ARG A 315 -8.96 8.37 -6.79
C ARG A 315 -7.98 9.05 -5.84
N LEU A 316 -6.81 9.45 -6.33
CA LEU A 316 -5.80 10.16 -5.54
C LEU A 316 -6.33 11.51 -5.05
N ALA A 317 -6.98 12.29 -5.90
CA ALA A 317 -7.62 13.55 -5.50
C ALA A 317 -8.66 13.34 -4.39
N VAL A 318 -9.46 12.28 -4.46
CA VAL A 318 -10.45 11.94 -3.40
C VAL A 318 -9.74 11.58 -2.09
N ILE A 319 -8.63 10.85 -2.12
CA ILE A 319 -7.84 10.53 -0.92
C ILE A 319 -7.31 11.82 -0.28
N ILE A 320 -6.72 12.72 -1.10
CA ILE A 320 -6.21 14.01 -0.65
C ILE A 320 -7.34 14.85 -0.05
N GLN A 321 -8.51 14.89 -0.71
CA GLN A 321 -9.69 15.62 -0.23
C GLN A 321 -10.20 15.09 1.12
N GLN A 322 -10.24 13.78 1.32
CA GLN A 322 -10.63 13.20 2.60
C GLN A 322 -9.66 13.60 3.74
N ILE A 323 -8.36 13.66 3.45
CA ILE A 323 -7.34 14.13 4.40
C ILE A 323 -7.52 15.61 4.68
N TRP A 324 -7.76 16.41 3.64
CA TRP A 324 -8.00 17.86 3.76
C TRP A 324 -9.24 18.16 4.59
N ALA A 325 -10.35 17.50 4.34
CA ALA A 325 -11.58 17.67 5.13
C ALA A 325 -11.37 17.34 6.61
N ARG A 326 -10.59 16.30 6.92
CA ARG A 326 -10.20 15.99 8.32
C ARG A 326 -9.28 17.04 8.93
N TYR A 327 -8.39 17.62 8.14
CA TYR A 327 -7.51 18.70 8.61
C TYR A 327 -8.32 19.97 8.90
N GLN A 328 -9.21 20.37 8.00
CA GLN A 328 -10.10 21.53 8.20
C GLN A 328 -11.02 21.38 9.41
N SER A 329 -11.55 20.19 9.65
CA SER A 329 -12.41 19.91 10.80
C SER A 329 -11.65 19.76 12.13
N GLY A 330 -10.31 19.83 12.12
CA GLY A 330 -9.49 19.61 13.32
C GLY A 330 -9.36 18.14 13.75
N ALA A 331 -9.87 17.21 12.98
CA ALA A 331 -9.73 15.77 13.24
C ALA A 331 -8.29 15.26 13.02
N THR A 332 -7.47 16.03 12.31
CA THR A 332 -6.00 15.87 12.27
C THR A 332 -5.35 17.25 12.27
N THR A 333 -4.22 17.38 12.97
CA THR A 333 -3.49 18.66 13.12
C THR A 333 -2.11 18.63 12.49
N ASN A 334 -1.77 17.60 11.71
CA ASN A 334 -0.45 17.47 11.11
C ASN A 334 -0.21 18.60 10.06
N PRO A 335 0.79 19.48 10.27
CA PRO A 335 1.03 20.65 9.41
C PRO A 335 1.28 20.32 7.95
N ARG A 336 1.76 19.11 7.62
CA ARG A 336 2.00 18.69 6.25
C ARG A 336 0.73 18.70 5.37
N PHE A 337 -0.45 18.67 5.98
CA PHE A 337 -1.74 18.67 5.27
C PHE A 337 -2.28 20.06 4.98
N SER A 338 -1.62 21.14 5.47
CA SER A 338 -2.13 22.51 5.38
C SER A 338 -2.31 23.04 3.94
N GLY A 339 -1.60 22.46 2.97
CA GLY A 339 -1.70 22.83 1.55
C GLY A 339 -2.56 21.90 0.68
N PHE A 340 -3.16 20.87 1.27
CA PHE A 340 -3.82 19.81 0.48
C PHE A 340 -5.05 20.30 -0.30
N GLY A 341 -5.77 21.32 0.19
CA GLY A 341 -6.88 21.91 -0.56
C GLY A 341 -6.49 22.56 -1.90
N GLN A 342 -5.21 22.88 -2.09
CA GLN A 342 -4.71 23.45 -3.36
C GLN A 342 -4.29 22.37 -4.36
N VAL A 343 -4.17 21.13 -3.89
CA VAL A 343 -3.72 19.98 -4.69
C VAL A 343 -4.91 19.18 -5.24
N VAL A 344 -6.07 19.28 -4.62
CA VAL A 344 -7.33 18.66 -5.08
C VAL A 344 -7.83 19.36 -6.34
#